data_a863f6214e3cd176c3136701e2ab2e55
#
_entry.id   a863f6214e3cd176c3136701e2ab2e55
#
_cell.length_a   1.000
_cell.length_b   1.000
_cell.length_c   1.000
_cell.angle_alpha   90.00
_cell.angle_beta   90.00
_cell.angle_gamma   90.00
#
_symmetry.space_group_name_H-M   'P 1'
#
loop_
_entity.id
_entity.type
_entity.pdbx_description
1 polymer ?
#
loop_
_entity_poly.entity_id
_entity_poly.type
_entity_poly.pdbx_seq_one_letter_code
_entity_poly.pdbx_strand_id
1 'polypeptide(L)'
;MSGRRSKRSVRGVGKRSAGELARPPRAALPDWMGDSRVFLPQGYEAGYRYPLLVWLPGANPFDLGRAMSRVSLRNFVAVQAAPPATGADIAEPVWEAIDRACSRLSVHPDRIYLVGQGEGGRDAFRIACRQPRAFAGVVSLGGGFPLDEALFARIADVRRLPMLLCAPRDADEAAATQTDRTLRLFHAAGAQLALRIYPAAETDNVSRAMLADVNRWVMDGVCGAAEPRRAAYAT
;
A
#
# COMPACT_ATOMS: atom_id res chain seq x y z
N MET A 1 73.99 47.69 -40.78
CA MET A 1 73.00 48.46 -40.06
C MET A 1 71.82 47.54 -39.77
N SER A 2 71.63 47.25 -38.51
CA SER A 2 70.86 46.17 -37.98
C SER A 2 69.40 46.64 -37.71
N GLY A 3 68.42 45.96 -38.30
CA GLY A 3 66.97 46.20 -38.09
C GLY A 3 66.39 45.10 -37.26
N ARG A 4 66.17 45.35 -35.99
CA ARG A 4 65.48 44.45 -35.03
C ARG A 4 63.95 44.44 -35.32
N ARG A 5 63.44 43.28 -35.76
CA ARG A 5 61.99 43.00 -35.79
C ARG A 5 61.49 42.51 -34.40
N SER A 6 60.62 43.30 -33.81
CA SER A 6 59.88 42.99 -32.58
C SER A 6 58.83 41.87 -32.85
N LYS A 7 58.94 40.72 -32.21
CA LYS A 7 57.91 39.67 -32.19
C LYS A 7 56.84 40.05 -31.17
N ARG A 8 55.63 40.38 -31.59
CA ARG A 8 54.44 40.47 -30.74
C ARG A 8 54.03 39.06 -30.31
N SER A 9 54.06 38.84 -29.00
CA SER A 9 53.50 37.67 -28.36
C SER A 9 51.96 37.70 -28.38
N VAL A 10 51.36 36.71 -29.05
CA VAL A 10 49.93 36.50 -29.02
C VAL A 10 49.62 35.75 -27.73
N ARG A 11 48.94 36.42 -26.80
CA ARG A 11 48.40 35.79 -25.56
C ARG A 11 47.36 34.76 -25.96
N GLY A 12 47.62 33.50 -25.61
CA GLY A 12 46.68 32.39 -25.72
C GLY A 12 45.41 32.64 -24.89
N VAL A 13 44.27 32.57 -25.56
CA VAL A 13 42.95 32.52 -24.95
C VAL A 13 42.84 31.18 -24.25
N GLY A 14 42.88 31.23 -22.90
CA GLY A 14 42.65 30.05 -22.06
C GLY A 14 41.25 29.52 -22.30
N LYS A 15 41.15 28.25 -22.75
CA LYS A 15 39.92 27.47 -22.75
C LYS A 15 39.43 27.37 -21.31
N ARG A 16 38.34 28.05 -20.99
CA ARG A 16 37.59 27.80 -19.78
C ARG A 16 37.04 26.37 -19.88
N SER A 17 37.59 25.49 -19.06
CA SER A 17 37.03 24.14 -18.86
C SER A 17 35.58 24.31 -18.40
N ALA A 18 34.66 23.63 -19.10
CA ALA A 18 33.30 23.52 -18.69
C ALA A 18 33.28 23.01 -17.25
N GLY A 19 32.74 23.86 -16.34
CA GLY A 19 32.61 23.54 -14.93
C GLY A 19 31.88 22.22 -14.82
N GLU A 20 32.56 21.25 -14.23
CA GLU A 20 31.99 20.03 -13.74
C GLU A 20 30.86 20.41 -12.79
N LEU A 21 29.62 20.27 -13.26
CA LEU A 21 28.44 20.44 -12.43
C LEU A 21 28.56 19.44 -11.26
N ALA A 22 29.02 19.94 -10.12
CA ALA A 22 29.13 19.16 -8.90
C ALA A 22 27.76 18.54 -8.65
N ARG A 23 27.69 17.20 -8.76
CA ARG A 23 26.53 16.41 -8.42
C ARG A 23 26.16 16.78 -6.99
N PRO A 24 24.91 17.21 -6.71
CA PRO A 24 24.55 17.53 -5.34
C PRO A 24 24.85 16.32 -4.44
N PRO A 25 25.36 16.53 -3.22
CA PRO A 25 25.69 15.44 -2.32
C PRO A 25 24.44 14.58 -2.18
N ARG A 26 24.60 13.28 -2.47
CA ARG A 26 23.56 12.28 -2.30
C ARG A 26 23.15 12.36 -0.83
N ALA A 27 21.98 12.96 -0.55
CA ALA A 27 21.49 13.03 0.81
C ALA A 27 21.58 11.62 1.41
N ALA A 28 22.21 11.49 2.57
CA ALA A 28 22.32 10.22 3.26
C ALA A 28 20.89 9.65 3.36
N LEU A 29 20.71 8.43 2.85
CA LEU A 29 19.42 7.77 2.92
C LEU A 29 19.05 7.66 4.40
N PRO A 30 17.84 8.09 4.81
CA PRO A 30 17.43 7.99 6.21
C PRO A 30 17.56 6.53 6.72
N ASP A 31 17.92 6.33 7.97
CA ASP A 31 18.17 5.01 8.59
C ASP A 31 17.03 3.98 8.39
N TRP A 32 15.81 4.44 8.14
CA TRP A 32 14.66 3.59 7.86
C TRP A 32 14.56 3.09 6.40
N MET A 33 15.37 3.59 5.47
CA MET A 33 15.40 3.08 4.07
C MET A 33 16.03 1.69 3.96
N GLY A 34 16.69 1.20 5.00
CA GLY A 34 17.16 -0.19 5.11
C GLY A 34 16.18 -1.13 5.82
N ASP A 35 15.08 -0.62 6.36
CA ASP A 35 14.08 -1.45 7.03
C ASP A 35 13.32 -2.28 5.98
N SER A 36 13.47 -3.60 6.04
CA SER A 36 12.77 -4.56 5.17
C SER A 36 11.24 -4.47 5.28
N ARG A 37 10.73 -3.76 6.28
CA ARG A 37 9.30 -3.50 6.49
C ARG A 37 8.78 -2.24 5.80
N VAL A 38 9.62 -1.55 5.03
CA VAL A 38 9.23 -0.35 4.27
C VAL A 38 9.55 -0.55 2.80
N PHE A 39 8.59 -0.30 1.93
CA PHE A 39 8.78 -0.28 0.48
C PHE A 39 8.51 1.11 -0.07
N LEU A 40 9.45 1.63 -0.85
CA LEU A 40 9.29 2.86 -1.60
C LEU A 40 9.17 2.58 -3.10
N PRO A 41 8.29 3.28 -3.80
CA PRO A 41 8.18 3.14 -5.25
C PRO A 41 9.48 3.60 -5.95
N GLN A 42 9.74 3.01 -7.11
CA GLN A 42 10.85 3.44 -7.96
C GLN A 42 10.64 4.89 -8.41
N GLY A 43 11.63 5.74 -8.17
CA GLY A 43 11.52 7.18 -8.44
C GLY A 43 10.65 7.91 -7.42
N TYR A 44 10.63 7.46 -6.15
CA TYR A 44 9.90 8.14 -5.08
C TYR A 44 10.20 9.65 -5.05
N GLU A 45 9.15 10.44 -5.05
CA GLU A 45 9.19 11.92 -4.98
C GLU A 45 8.53 12.40 -3.69
N ALA A 46 9.26 13.13 -2.86
CA ALA A 46 8.74 13.67 -1.59
C ALA A 46 7.60 14.69 -1.79
N GLY A 47 7.48 15.29 -2.97
CA GLY A 47 6.39 16.22 -3.32
C GLY A 47 5.10 15.54 -3.75
N TYR A 48 5.12 14.25 -4.08
CA TYR A 48 3.93 13.50 -4.49
C TYR A 48 3.37 12.69 -3.33
N ARG A 49 2.05 12.77 -3.10
CA ARG A 49 1.37 12.01 -2.03
C ARG A 49 0.91 10.65 -2.54
N TYR A 50 1.61 9.60 -2.10
CA TYR A 50 1.35 8.23 -2.50
C TYR A 50 0.21 7.60 -1.70
N PRO A 51 -0.60 6.70 -2.30
CA PRO A 51 -1.41 5.77 -1.52
C PRO A 51 -0.52 4.88 -0.67
N LEU A 52 -0.95 4.58 0.56
CA LEU A 52 -0.25 3.71 1.50
C LEU A 52 -0.90 2.33 1.54
N LEU A 53 -0.12 1.27 1.34
CA LEU A 53 -0.53 -0.10 1.60
C LEU A 53 0.08 -0.56 2.93
N VAL A 54 -0.75 -0.85 3.91
CA VAL A 54 -0.32 -1.41 5.20
C VAL A 54 -0.54 -2.92 5.18
N TRP A 55 0.56 -3.68 5.20
CA TRP A 55 0.53 -5.13 5.12
C TRP A 55 0.50 -5.76 6.49
N LEU A 56 -0.46 -6.66 6.68
CA LEU A 56 -0.57 -7.54 7.84
C LEU A 56 -0.16 -8.95 7.39
N PRO A 57 1.03 -9.42 7.78
CA PRO A 57 1.49 -10.76 7.41
C PRO A 57 0.63 -11.83 8.11
N GLY A 58 0.50 -12.98 7.45
CA GLY A 58 -0.04 -14.19 8.09
C GLY A 58 1.02 -14.93 8.91
N ALA A 59 0.76 -16.20 9.21
CA ALA A 59 1.70 -17.06 9.92
C ALA A 59 2.97 -17.40 9.12
N ASN A 60 2.92 -17.31 7.79
CA ASN A 60 4.04 -17.63 6.91
C ASN A 60 5.04 -16.46 6.82
N PRO A 61 6.34 -16.75 6.57
CA PRO A 61 7.32 -15.73 6.28
C PRO A 61 6.86 -14.80 5.14
N PHE A 62 6.94 -13.49 5.35
CA PHE A 62 6.47 -12.50 4.41
C PHE A 62 7.61 -11.55 4.02
N ASP A 63 7.81 -11.38 2.72
CA ASP A 63 8.77 -10.44 2.13
C ASP A 63 7.99 -9.31 1.45
N LEU A 64 7.96 -8.15 2.10
CA LEU A 64 7.27 -6.96 1.60
C LEU A 64 7.82 -6.50 0.24
N GLY A 65 9.14 -6.49 0.07
CA GLY A 65 9.78 -6.06 -1.17
C GLY A 65 9.35 -6.94 -2.36
N ARG A 66 9.36 -8.26 -2.15
CA ARG A 66 8.92 -9.25 -3.15
C ARG A 66 7.42 -9.13 -3.45
N ALA A 67 6.58 -8.93 -2.45
CA ALA A 67 5.14 -8.72 -2.65
C ALA A 67 4.89 -7.45 -3.45
N MET A 68 5.47 -6.32 -3.03
CA MET A 68 5.28 -5.04 -3.69
C MET A 68 5.84 -4.98 -5.10
N SER A 69 6.94 -5.69 -5.40
CA SER A 69 7.45 -5.80 -6.77
C SER A 69 6.47 -6.46 -7.75
N ARG A 70 5.55 -7.26 -7.23
CA ARG A 70 4.48 -7.93 -8.00
C ARG A 70 3.16 -7.14 -8.02
N VAL A 71 2.91 -6.32 -6.98
CA VAL A 71 1.77 -5.38 -6.97
C VAL A 71 2.07 -4.22 -7.90
N SER A 72 3.03 -3.39 -7.59
CA SER A 72 3.49 -2.28 -8.42
C SER A 72 4.83 -1.73 -7.92
N LEU A 73 5.75 -1.49 -8.85
CA LEU A 73 7.02 -0.85 -8.54
C LEU A 73 6.93 0.68 -8.38
N ARG A 74 5.81 1.32 -8.74
CA ARG A 74 5.74 2.79 -8.87
C ARG A 74 4.58 3.46 -8.15
N ASN A 75 3.50 2.73 -7.86
CA ASN A 75 2.23 3.37 -7.52
C ASN A 75 2.03 3.63 -6.03
N PHE A 76 2.73 2.90 -5.16
CA PHE A 76 2.43 2.87 -3.74
C PHE A 76 3.67 2.99 -2.88
N VAL A 77 3.51 3.64 -1.74
CA VAL A 77 4.33 3.38 -0.56
C VAL A 77 3.71 2.20 0.17
N ALA A 78 4.52 1.31 0.74
CA ALA A 78 4.00 0.25 1.58
C ALA A 78 4.81 0.08 2.86
N VAL A 79 4.11 -0.34 3.91
CA VAL A 79 4.71 -0.71 5.20
C VAL A 79 4.13 -2.02 5.68
N GLN A 80 4.93 -2.80 6.39
CA GLN A 80 4.49 -4.00 7.07
C GLN A 80 4.28 -3.68 8.56
N ALA A 81 3.08 -3.97 9.06
CA ALA A 81 2.82 -3.91 10.49
C ALA A 81 3.58 -5.03 11.22
N ALA A 82 4.04 -4.76 12.42
CA ALA A 82 4.59 -5.80 13.28
C ALA A 82 3.48 -6.77 13.72
N PRO A 83 3.79 -8.04 14.00
CA PRO A 83 2.83 -8.91 14.66
C PRO A 83 2.46 -8.34 16.03
N PRO A 84 1.18 -8.43 16.44
CA PRO A 84 0.78 -7.95 17.76
C PRO A 84 1.46 -8.75 18.88
N ALA A 85 1.79 -8.09 19.98
CA ALA A 85 2.25 -8.78 21.17
C ALA A 85 1.12 -9.64 21.75
N THR A 86 1.47 -10.73 22.44
CA THR A 86 0.49 -11.62 23.05
C THR A 86 -0.44 -10.85 24.00
N GLY A 87 -1.74 -10.88 23.72
CA GLY A 87 -2.76 -10.17 24.52
C GLY A 87 -2.91 -8.67 24.21
N ALA A 88 -2.13 -8.11 23.29
CA ALA A 88 -2.30 -6.73 22.85
C ALA A 88 -3.42 -6.58 21.80
N ASP A 89 -3.89 -5.35 21.59
CA ASP A 89 -4.82 -5.05 20.51
C ASP A 89 -4.13 -5.26 19.15
N ILE A 90 -4.77 -6.02 18.29
CA ILE A 90 -4.29 -6.30 16.93
C ILE A 90 -4.14 -5.02 16.08
N ALA A 91 -4.83 -3.95 16.43
CA ALA A 91 -4.80 -2.69 15.72
C ALA A 91 -3.59 -1.81 16.08
N GLU A 92 -3.02 -1.96 17.27
CA GLU A 92 -1.94 -1.11 17.76
C GLU A 92 -0.72 -1.09 16.81
N PRO A 93 -0.14 -2.23 16.40
CA PRO A 93 1.00 -2.24 15.47
C PRO A 93 0.67 -1.66 14.09
N VAL A 94 -0.60 -1.73 13.68
CA VAL A 94 -1.07 -1.15 12.40
C VAL A 94 -1.05 0.37 12.49
N TRP A 95 -1.56 0.94 13.58
CA TRP A 95 -1.54 2.39 13.81
C TRP A 95 -0.12 2.93 13.94
N GLU A 96 0.75 2.24 14.67
CA GLU A 96 2.17 2.59 14.76
C GLU A 96 2.85 2.61 13.39
N ALA A 97 2.56 1.62 12.52
CA ALA A 97 3.11 1.56 11.18
C ALA A 97 2.59 2.72 10.31
N ILE A 98 1.31 3.07 10.42
CA ILE A 98 0.70 4.21 9.72
C ILE A 98 1.33 5.52 10.18
N ASP A 99 1.39 5.77 11.48
CA ASP A 99 1.94 7.01 12.04
C ASP A 99 3.41 7.19 11.65
N ARG A 100 4.20 6.10 11.70
CA ARG A 100 5.60 6.10 11.26
C ARG A 100 5.73 6.39 9.77
N ALA A 101 4.86 5.83 8.94
CA ALA A 101 4.85 6.12 7.50
C ALA A 101 4.45 7.57 7.23
N CYS A 102 3.36 8.06 7.81
CA CYS A 102 2.86 9.42 7.61
C CYS A 102 3.82 10.50 8.11
N SER A 103 4.58 10.21 9.19
CA SER A 103 5.56 11.17 9.73
C SER A 103 6.84 11.29 8.90
N ARG A 104 7.16 10.30 8.05
CA ARG A 104 8.45 10.19 7.34
C ARG A 104 8.33 10.18 5.82
N LEU A 105 7.16 9.86 5.30
CA LEU A 105 6.90 9.65 3.88
C LEU A 105 5.74 10.52 3.39
N SER A 106 5.75 10.84 2.12
CA SER A 106 4.63 11.55 1.48
C SER A 106 3.47 10.60 1.22
N VAL A 107 2.63 10.43 2.22
CA VAL A 107 1.42 9.60 2.18
C VAL A 107 0.18 10.47 1.97
N HIS A 108 -0.76 9.99 1.16
CA HIS A 108 -2.08 10.63 1.02
C HIS A 108 -2.99 10.19 2.18
N PRO A 109 -3.47 11.10 3.04
CA PRO A 109 -4.18 10.74 4.26
C PRO A 109 -5.48 9.98 4.02
N ASP A 110 -6.17 10.24 2.91
CA ASP A 110 -7.43 9.58 2.55
C ASP A 110 -7.24 8.33 1.69
N ARG A 111 -5.99 7.86 1.48
CA ARG A 111 -5.67 6.71 0.62
C ARG A 111 -4.82 5.68 1.35
N ILE A 112 -5.28 5.28 2.53
CA ILE A 112 -4.67 4.23 3.34
C ILE A 112 -5.48 2.96 3.17
N TYR A 113 -4.82 1.88 2.72
CA TYR A 113 -5.41 0.59 2.48
C TYR A 113 -4.78 -0.45 3.39
N LEU A 114 -5.59 -1.33 3.99
CA LEU A 114 -5.10 -2.52 4.68
C LEU A 114 -5.07 -3.70 3.73
N VAL A 115 -3.98 -4.44 3.73
CA VAL A 115 -3.82 -5.67 2.94
C VAL A 115 -3.31 -6.76 3.88
N GLY A 116 -4.01 -7.87 3.98
CA GLY A 116 -3.58 -8.97 4.85
C GLY A 116 -3.60 -10.31 4.15
N GLN A 117 -2.71 -11.21 4.59
CA GLN A 117 -2.60 -12.57 4.09
C GLN A 117 -3.03 -13.58 5.17
N GLY A 118 -3.88 -14.55 4.83
CA GLY A 118 -4.34 -15.57 5.76
C GLY A 118 -4.96 -14.96 7.03
N GLU A 119 -4.44 -15.27 8.21
CA GLU A 119 -4.88 -14.66 9.47
C GLU A 119 -4.77 -13.14 9.46
N GLY A 120 -3.67 -12.59 8.89
CA GLY A 120 -3.53 -11.13 8.72
C GLY A 120 -4.62 -10.51 7.84
N GLY A 121 -5.18 -11.28 6.90
CA GLY A 121 -6.33 -10.85 6.09
C GLY A 121 -7.61 -10.74 6.92
N ARG A 122 -7.85 -11.69 7.82
CA ARG A 122 -8.95 -11.65 8.78
C ARG A 122 -8.82 -10.46 9.72
N ASP A 123 -7.61 -10.22 10.23
CA ASP A 123 -7.32 -9.12 11.12
C ASP A 123 -7.45 -7.77 10.42
N ALA A 124 -7.01 -7.65 9.16
CA ALA A 124 -7.20 -6.45 8.35
C ALA A 124 -8.69 -6.08 8.22
N PHE A 125 -9.55 -7.06 7.92
CA PHE A 125 -11.00 -6.85 7.89
C PHE A 125 -11.55 -6.44 9.26
N ARG A 126 -11.12 -7.10 10.33
CA ARG A 126 -11.56 -6.79 11.71
C ARG A 126 -11.23 -5.35 12.09
N ILE A 127 -9.98 -4.91 11.83
CA ILE A 127 -9.52 -3.55 12.10
C ILE A 127 -10.31 -2.53 11.24
N ALA A 128 -10.41 -2.80 9.93
CA ALA A 128 -11.10 -1.90 9.02
C ALA A 128 -12.59 -1.75 9.34
N CYS A 129 -13.26 -2.82 9.72
CA CYS A 129 -14.68 -2.78 10.11
C CYS A 129 -14.91 -2.09 11.47
N ARG A 130 -13.91 -2.09 12.36
CA ARG A 130 -13.99 -1.32 13.62
C ARG A 130 -13.82 0.18 13.38
N GLN A 131 -13.05 0.58 12.38
CA GLN A 131 -12.76 1.98 12.05
C GLN A 131 -12.90 2.25 10.53
N PRO A 132 -14.08 2.06 9.94
CA PRO A 132 -14.26 2.03 8.49
C PRO A 132 -13.98 3.37 7.80
N ARG A 133 -14.00 4.48 8.54
CA ARG A 133 -13.70 5.82 7.99
C ARG A 133 -12.20 6.13 7.89
N ALA A 134 -11.37 5.35 8.58
CA ALA A 134 -9.92 5.56 8.59
C ALA A 134 -9.22 4.99 7.34
N PHE A 135 -9.90 4.11 6.61
CA PHE A 135 -9.30 3.40 5.49
C PHE A 135 -10.04 3.66 4.18
N ALA A 136 -9.28 3.78 3.10
CA ALA A 136 -9.82 3.87 1.74
C ALA A 136 -10.33 2.51 1.24
N GLY A 137 -9.85 1.42 1.82
CA GLY A 137 -10.28 0.07 1.52
C GLY A 137 -9.49 -0.99 2.27
N VAL A 138 -9.96 -2.24 2.19
CA VAL A 138 -9.31 -3.39 2.81
C VAL A 138 -9.31 -4.60 1.88
N VAL A 139 -8.21 -5.35 1.91
CA VAL A 139 -7.99 -6.55 1.10
C VAL A 139 -7.63 -7.73 2.00
N SER A 140 -8.31 -8.84 1.82
CA SER A 140 -7.95 -10.13 2.42
C SER A 140 -7.53 -11.13 1.35
N LEU A 141 -6.31 -11.65 1.47
CA LEU A 141 -5.71 -12.63 0.57
C LEU A 141 -5.72 -14.01 1.25
N GLY A 142 -6.69 -14.84 0.92
CA GLY A 142 -6.84 -16.18 1.49
C GLY A 142 -7.32 -16.22 2.95
N GLY A 143 -7.53 -15.07 3.59
CA GLY A 143 -8.10 -14.99 4.93
C GLY A 143 -9.63 -14.94 4.87
N GLY A 144 -10.31 -15.71 5.71
CA GLY A 144 -11.75 -15.67 5.82
C GLY A 144 -12.26 -14.32 6.34
N PHE A 145 -13.55 -14.09 6.24
CA PHE A 145 -14.19 -12.91 6.81
C PHE A 145 -14.43 -13.12 8.34
N PRO A 146 -14.18 -12.11 9.22
CA PRO A 146 -14.40 -12.25 10.65
C PRO A 146 -15.91 -12.17 10.95
N LEU A 147 -16.55 -13.31 11.13
CA LEU A 147 -18.00 -13.38 11.45
C LEU A 147 -18.32 -13.21 12.93
N ASP A 148 -17.31 -13.23 13.77
CA ASP A 148 -17.37 -13.11 15.22
C ASP A 148 -17.47 -11.65 15.70
N GLU A 149 -17.29 -10.69 14.81
CA GLU A 149 -17.39 -9.27 15.14
C GLU A 149 -18.81 -8.75 15.01
N ALA A 150 -19.20 -7.81 15.90
CA ALA A 150 -20.47 -7.13 15.83
C ALA A 150 -20.52 -6.11 14.66
N LEU A 151 -20.28 -6.58 13.44
CA LEU A 151 -20.19 -5.76 12.22
C LEU A 151 -21.46 -4.98 11.95
N PHE A 152 -22.61 -5.56 12.30
CA PHE A 152 -23.90 -4.95 12.05
C PHE A 152 -24.19 -3.72 12.92
N ALA A 153 -23.51 -3.58 14.08
CA ALA A 153 -23.63 -2.39 14.90
C ALA A 153 -23.14 -1.11 14.18
N ARG A 154 -22.29 -1.26 13.17
CA ARG A 154 -21.71 -0.15 12.37
C ARG A 154 -21.96 -0.31 10.88
N ILE A 155 -22.98 -1.04 10.49
CA ILE A 155 -23.24 -1.37 9.09
C ILE A 155 -23.36 -0.13 8.18
N ALA A 156 -23.88 0.98 8.70
CA ALA A 156 -23.99 2.23 7.95
C ALA A 156 -22.64 2.79 7.49
N ASP A 157 -21.59 2.60 8.28
CA ASP A 157 -20.24 3.03 7.94
C ASP A 157 -19.48 1.92 7.18
N VAL A 158 -19.61 0.67 7.61
CA VAL A 158 -18.97 -0.50 6.99
C VAL A 158 -19.40 -0.69 5.53
N ARG A 159 -20.68 -0.47 5.20
CA ARG A 159 -21.17 -0.56 3.81
C ARG A 159 -20.48 0.39 2.82
N ARG A 160 -19.86 1.47 3.33
CA ARG A 160 -19.15 2.47 2.51
C ARG A 160 -17.67 2.14 2.33
N LEU A 161 -17.14 1.21 3.12
CA LEU A 161 -15.75 0.77 3.02
C LEU A 161 -15.63 -0.19 1.85
N PRO A 162 -14.82 0.13 0.81
CA PRO A 162 -14.51 -0.82 -0.24
C PRO A 162 -13.74 -2.02 0.31
N MET A 163 -14.16 -3.23 -0.04
CA MET A 163 -13.57 -4.48 0.43
C MET A 163 -13.27 -5.41 -0.74
N LEU A 164 -12.10 -6.05 -0.72
CA LEU A 164 -11.72 -7.11 -1.66
C LEU A 164 -11.40 -8.39 -0.88
N LEU A 165 -12.17 -9.43 -1.11
CA LEU A 165 -11.93 -10.76 -0.59
C LEU A 165 -11.41 -11.67 -1.70
N CYS A 166 -10.19 -12.20 -1.54
CA CYS A 166 -9.61 -13.23 -2.37
C CYS A 166 -9.74 -14.57 -1.63
N ALA A 167 -10.59 -15.46 -2.15
CA ALA A 167 -10.90 -16.73 -1.51
C ALA A 167 -10.42 -17.93 -2.37
N PRO A 168 -10.05 -19.06 -1.76
CA PRO A 168 -9.74 -20.27 -2.48
C PRO A 168 -11.00 -20.86 -3.13
N ARG A 169 -10.84 -21.44 -4.35
CA ARG A 169 -11.91 -22.14 -5.05
C ARG A 169 -12.32 -23.42 -4.33
N ASP A 170 -11.32 -24.13 -3.83
CA ASP A 170 -11.46 -25.46 -3.25
C ASP A 170 -11.52 -25.37 -1.70
N ALA A 171 -12.18 -24.30 -1.21
CA ALA A 171 -12.49 -24.19 0.21
C ALA A 171 -13.38 -25.37 0.62
N ASP A 172 -13.21 -25.84 1.87
CA ASP A 172 -14.13 -26.83 2.40
C ASP A 172 -15.58 -26.29 2.41
N GLU A 173 -16.55 -27.22 2.45
CA GLU A 173 -17.97 -26.87 2.35
C GLU A 173 -18.40 -25.87 3.43
N ALA A 174 -17.83 -25.96 4.64
CA ALA A 174 -18.14 -25.05 5.73
C ALA A 174 -17.62 -23.64 5.44
N ALA A 175 -16.36 -23.49 4.98
CA ALA A 175 -15.78 -22.21 4.60
C ALA A 175 -16.47 -21.59 3.38
N ALA A 176 -16.86 -22.39 2.39
CA ALA A 176 -17.60 -21.94 1.22
C ALA A 176 -19.00 -21.44 1.62
N THR A 177 -19.73 -22.18 2.44
CA THR A 177 -21.04 -21.80 2.98
C THR A 177 -20.94 -20.51 3.80
N GLN A 178 -19.91 -20.38 4.63
CA GLN A 178 -19.65 -19.19 5.41
C GLN A 178 -19.37 -17.97 4.54
N THR A 179 -18.56 -18.13 3.51
CA THR A 179 -18.26 -17.07 2.53
C THR A 179 -19.53 -16.62 1.81
N ASP A 180 -20.35 -17.54 1.32
CA ASP A 180 -21.61 -17.26 0.64
C ASP A 180 -22.60 -16.52 1.57
N ARG A 181 -22.76 -16.99 2.81
CA ARG A 181 -23.60 -16.31 3.80
C ARG A 181 -23.14 -14.89 4.06
N THR A 182 -21.84 -14.69 4.20
CA THR A 182 -21.24 -13.35 4.41
C THR A 182 -21.52 -12.43 3.23
N LEU A 183 -21.29 -12.91 2.02
CA LEU A 183 -21.56 -12.16 0.80
C LEU A 183 -23.03 -11.72 0.72
N ARG A 184 -23.96 -12.63 0.96
CA ARG A 184 -25.39 -12.29 0.96
C ARG A 184 -25.75 -11.22 1.98
N LEU A 185 -25.21 -11.31 3.18
CA LEU A 185 -25.43 -10.31 4.24
C LEU A 185 -24.87 -8.94 3.86
N PHE A 186 -23.66 -8.89 3.31
CA PHE A 186 -23.05 -7.64 2.88
C PHE A 186 -23.76 -7.02 1.67
N HIS A 187 -24.15 -7.84 0.69
CA HIS A 187 -24.96 -7.38 -0.44
C HIS A 187 -26.32 -6.84 0.01
N ALA A 188 -27.02 -7.56 0.89
CA ALA A 188 -28.28 -7.10 1.47
C ALA A 188 -28.15 -5.78 2.23
N ALA A 189 -26.98 -5.54 2.86
CA ALA A 189 -26.67 -4.30 3.56
C ALA A 189 -26.20 -3.17 2.62
N GLY A 190 -26.04 -3.43 1.32
CA GLY A 190 -25.53 -2.47 0.33
C GLY A 190 -24.03 -2.18 0.47
N ALA A 191 -23.26 -3.13 1.01
CA ALA A 191 -21.81 -2.98 1.18
C ALA A 191 -21.04 -3.22 -0.14
N GLN A 192 -19.90 -2.55 -0.26
CA GLN A 192 -19.01 -2.64 -1.42
C GLN A 192 -17.99 -3.77 -1.23
N LEU A 193 -18.43 -5.02 -1.32
CA LEU A 193 -17.57 -6.19 -1.22
C LEU A 193 -17.39 -6.86 -2.57
N ALA A 194 -16.15 -6.86 -3.08
CA ALA A 194 -15.73 -7.60 -4.26
C ALA A 194 -15.13 -8.94 -3.84
N LEU A 195 -15.58 -10.02 -4.50
CA LEU A 195 -15.02 -11.38 -4.34
C LEU A 195 -14.20 -11.75 -5.58
N ARG A 196 -13.03 -12.35 -5.35
CA ARG A 196 -12.21 -13.01 -6.35
C ARG A 196 -11.92 -14.44 -5.90
N ILE A 197 -12.09 -15.40 -6.79
CA ILE A 197 -11.87 -16.82 -6.50
C ILE A 197 -10.61 -17.29 -7.23
N TYR A 198 -9.71 -17.92 -6.48
CA TYR A 198 -8.44 -18.43 -7.00
C TYR A 198 -8.28 -19.94 -6.67
N PRO A 199 -7.43 -20.67 -7.41
CA PRO A 199 -7.02 -22.01 -6.98
C PRO A 199 -6.41 -21.98 -5.58
N ALA A 200 -6.65 -22.99 -4.75
CA ALA A 200 -6.16 -23.03 -3.36
C ALA A 200 -4.64 -22.83 -3.26
N ALA A 201 -3.87 -23.50 -4.13
CA ALA A 201 -2.42 -23.35 -4.18
C ALA A 201 -1.95 -21.89 -4.42
N GLU A 202 -2.78 -21.06 -5.04
CA GLU A 202 -2.47 -19.64 -5.26
C GLU A 202 -2.78 -18.79 -4.04
N THR A 203 -3.78 -19.15 -3.24
CA THR A 203 -4.14 -18.43 -2.02
C THR A 203 -3.16 -18.68 -0.89
N ASP A 204 -2.64 -19.88 -0.78
CA ASP A 204 -1.65 -20.25 0.24
C ASP A 204 -0.33 -19.48 0.08
N ASN A 205 0.08 -19.24 -1.17
CA ASN A 205 1.35 -18.61 -1.49
C ASN A 205 1.21 -17.19 -2.09
N VAL A 206 0.07 -16.57 -2.04
CA VAL A 206 -0.25 -15.27 -2.64
C VAL A 206 0.33 -15.12 -4.04
N SER A 207 -0.44 -15.58 -5.03
CA SER A 207 0.01 -15.63 -6.42
C SER A 207 0.25 -14.24 -7.02
N ARG A 208 0.99 -14.23 -8.14
CA ARG A 208 1.17 -13.01 -8.92
C ARG A 208 -0.16 -12.46 -9.45
N ALA A 209 -1.11 -13.32 -9.79
CA ALA A 209 -2.43 -12.93 -10.26
C ALA A 209 -3.21 -12.19 -9.18
N MET A 210 -3.21 -12.70 -7.94
CA MET A 210 -3.83 -12.03 -6.80
C MET A 210 -3.23 -10.64 -6.57
N LEU A 211 -1.90 -10.52 -6.59
CA LEU A 211 -1.22 -9.24 -6.38
C LEU A 211 -1.47 -8.24 -7.51
N ALA A 212 -1.59 -8.71 -8.76
CA ALA A 212 -2.00 -7.86 -9.88
C ALA A 212 -3.44 -7.36 -9.73
N ASP A 213 -4.34 -8.20 -9.21
CA ASP A 213 -5.73 -7.79 -8.93
C ASP A 213 -5.81 -6.81 -7.76
N VAL A 214 -4.97 -6.95 -6.72
CA VAL A 214 -4.83 -5.92 -5.67
C VAL A 214 -4.43 -4.58 -6.27
N ASN A 215 -3.40 -4.54 -7.12
CA ASN A 215 -2.99 -3.31 -7.79
C ASN A 215 -4.14 -2.67 -8.57
N ARG A 216 -4.83 -3.46 -9.42
CA ARG A 216 -5.94 -2.97 -10.22
C ARG A 216 -7.05 -2.42 -9.35
N TRP A 217 -7.47 -3.18 -8.33
CA TRP A 217 -8.56 -2.80 -7.46
C TRP A 217 -8.25 -1.52 -6.65
N VAL A 218 -7.03 -1.38 -6.11
CA VAL A 218 -6.61 -0.16 -5.43
C VAL A 218 -6.56 1.01 -6.39
N MET A 219 -5.99 0.82 -7.60
CA MET A 219 -5.89 1.90 -8.60
C MET A 219 -7.25 2.33 -9.12
N ASP A 220 -8.22 1.42 -9.29
CA ASP A 220 -9.60 1.76 -9.63
C ASP A 220 -10.21 2.66 -8.55
N GLY A 221 -9.97 2.37 -7.27
CA GLY A 221 -10.36 3.22 -6.15
C GLY A 221 -9.66 4.58 -6.12
N VAL A 222 -8.38 4.62 -6.49
CA VAL A 222 -7.59 5.87 -6.55
C VAL A 222 -8.03 6.75 -7.73
N CYS A 223 -8.26 6.16 -8.91
CA CYS A 223 -8.66 6.87 -10.12
C CYS A 223 -10.15 7.22 -10.13
N GLY A 224 -11.02 6.36 -9.62
CA GLY A 224 -12.46 6.61 -9.47
C GLY A 224 -12.81 7.63 -8.39
N ALA A 225 -11.90 7.91 -7.46
CA ALA A 225 -12.03 8.97 -6.45
C ALA A 225 -11.94 10.40 -7.04
N ALA A 226 -11.91 10.55 -8.37
CA ALA A 226 -12.05 11.85 -9.04
C ALA A 226 -13.47 12.46 -8.89
N GLU A 227 -14.49 11.69 -8.46
CA GLU A 227 -15.75 12.25 -8.02
C GLU A 227 -15.68 12.67 -6.55
N PRO A 228 -16.06 13.92 -6.21
CA PRO A 228 -15.86 14.44 -4.87
C PRO A 228 -16.77 13.74 -3.86
N ARG A 229 -16.23 12.82 -3.08
CA ARG A 229 -16.88 12.33 -1.85
C ARG A 229 -17.16 13.48 -0.83
N ARG A 230 -16.71 14.70 -1.14
CA ARG A 230 -16.89 15.90 -0.32
C ARG A 230 -18.26 16.57 -0.41
N ALA A 231 -19.10 16.23 -1.39
CA ALA A 231 -20.42 16.88 -1.52
C ALA A 231 -21.49 16.39 -0.54
N ALA A 232 -21.22 15.39 0.30
CA ALA A 232 -22.21 14.81 1.21
C ALA A 232 -22.12 15.31 2.68
N TYR A 233 -21.25 16.28 2.98
CA TYR A 233 -21.07 16.78 4.36
C TYR A 233 -21.20 18.31 4.49
N ALA A 234 -21.85 18.96 3.52
CA ALA A 234 -22.22 20.38 3.65
C ALA A 234 -23.75 20.47 3.71
N THR A 235 -24.34 20.09 4.84
CA THR A 235 -25.61 20.58 5.41
C THR A 235 -25.68 20.18 6.87
#